data_b28c4de7aaf2cdc81ed414c1503f5f39
#
_entry.id   b28c4de7aaf2cdc81ed414c1503f5f39
#
_cell.length_a   1.000
_cell.length_b   1.000
_cell.length_c   1.000
_cell.angle_alpha   90.00
_cell.angle_beta   90.00
_cell.angle_gamma   90.00
#
_symmetry.space_group_name_H-M   'P 1'
#
loop_
_entity.id
_entity.type
_entity.pdbx_description
1 polymer ?
#
loop_
_entity_poly.entity_id
_entity_poly.type
_entity_poly.pdbx_seq_one_letter_code
_entity_poly.pdbx_strand_id
1 'polypeptide(L)'
;MRKLSVLAAGVLSAMGAVADADSVSTSSRMALFQSQTAILDGRAAEQYSDSVRLQPEEFRVPSLNGPEFLGSYSGPYLQMARSAASRYGIPSGLFLRLVQQESGWNPRAVSPKGAIGLAQLMPQTARVLGVDPHDPAENLEGGARYLRQQYDRFGNWRLALAAYNAGPEAVERHGGVPPYRETRNYVRVIYGS
;
A
#
# COMPACT_ATOMS: atom_id res chain seq x y z
N MET A 1 76.71 -30.23 5.67
CA MET A 1 77.54 -30.59 4.52
C MET A 1 77.18 -29.74 3.32
N ARG A 2 78.22 -29.05 2.80
CA ARG A 2 78.35 -28.54 1.42
C ARG A 2 77.30 -27.57 0.88
N LYS A 3 77.62 -26.44 0.49
CA LYS A 3 78.71 -25.59 -0.09
C LYS A 3 77.93 -24.60 -0.96
N LEU A 4 78.10 -23.32 -0.69
CA LEU A 4 78.78 -22.31 -1.47
C LEU A 4 78.59 -22.39 -2.99
N SER A 5 78.12 -21.27 -3.56
CA SER A 5 78.94 -20.45 -4.46
C SER A 5 78.26 -19.11 -4.82
N VAL A 6 79.05 -18.12 -4.72
CA VAL A 6 79.00 -16.71 -5.08
C VAL A 6 79.29 -16.55 -6.59
N LEU A 7 78.74 -15.48 -7.20
CA LEU A 7 79.31 -14.60 -8.23
C LEU A 7 78.29 -13.56 -8.60
N ALA A 8 78.42 -12.36 -8.34
CA ALA A 8 79.16 -11.16 -8.68
C ALA A 8 78.85 -10.60 -10.09
N ALA A 9 78.48 -9.31 -10.03
CA ALA A 9 78.74 -8.19 -10.88
C ALA A 9 77.98 -8.00 -12.21
N GLY A 10 77.53 -6.79 -12.35
CA GLY A 10 77.10 -6.18 -13.62
C GLY A 10 76.27 -4.89 -13.44
N VAL A 11 76.97 -3.79 -13.11
CA VAL A 11 76.43 -2.43 -13.19
C VAL A 11 76.32 -2.07 -14.67
N LEU A 12 75.08 -1.67 -15.10
CA LEU A 12 74.91 -0.87 -16.30
C LEU A 12 73.87 0.19 -16.06
N SER A 13 74.35 1.42 -15.94
CA SER A 13 73.57 2.66 -15.88
C SER A 13 72.97 2.94 -17.26
N ALA A 14 71.62 3.05 -17.35
CA ALA A 14 71.00 3.66 -18.51
C ALA A 14 70.01 4.69 -17.98
N MET A 15 70.37 5.94 -18.14
CA MET A 15 69.49 7.10 -18.07
C MET A 15 68.45 6.95 -19.19
N GLY A 16 67.20 6.68 -18.79
CA GLY A 16 66.04 6.70 -19.66
C GLY A 16 65.08 7.82 -19.19
N ALA A 17 64.78 8.72 -20.08
CA ALA A 17 63.98 9.90 -19.91
C ALA A 17 62.64 9.59 -19.23
N VAL A 18 62.31 10.34 -18.20
CA VAL A 18 60.96 10.41 -17.60
C VAL A 18 60.09 11.19 -18.58
N ALA A 19 59.22 10.49 -19.27
CA ALA A 19 58.14 11.15 -20.00
C ALA A 19 57.15 11.73 -18.96
N ASP A 20 56.99 13.02 -18.95
CA ASP A 20 55.92 13.73 -18.25
C ASP A 20 54.60 13.18 -18.73
N ALA A 21 54.00 12.30 -17.92
CA ALA A 21 52.60 11.94 -18.09
C ALA A 21 51.75 13.11 -17.62
N ASP A 22 51.19 13.84 -18.59
CA ASP A 22 50.26 14.92 -18.45
C ASP A 22 49.24 14.60 -17.31
N SER A 23 49.38 15.31 -16.22
CA SER A 23 48.39 15.35 -15.16
C SER A 23 47.19 16.17 -15.67
N VAL A 24 46.38 15.56 -16.52
CA VAL A 24 45.06 16.13 -16.85
C VAL A 24 44.32 16.16 -15.52
N SER A 25 44.15 17.39 -15.03
CA SER A 25 43.54 17.70 -13.75
C SER A 25 42.23 16.93 -13.61
N THR A 26 42.02 16.30 -12.46
CA THR A 26 40.81 15.55 -12.11
C THR A 26 39.54 16.38 -12.34
N SER A 27 39.64 17.69 -12.19
CA SER A 27 38.55 18.64 -12.49
C SER A 27 38.19 18.70 -13.98
N SER A 28 39.15 18.58 -14.90
CA SER A 28 38.88 18.58 -16.36
C SER A 28 38.21 17.26 -16.79
N ARG A 29 38.56 16.15 -16.17
CA ARG A 29 37.91 14.84 -16.41
C ARG A 29 36.47 14.83 -15.87
N MET A 30 36.25 15.43 -14.71
CA MET A 30 34.93 15.54 -14.10
C MET A 30 34.01 16.47 -14.95
N ALA A 31 34.53 17.58 -15.44
CA ALA A 31 33.77 18.48 -16.32
C ALA A 31 33.41 17.82 -17.66
N LEU A 32 34.32 17.07 -18.28
CA LEU A 32 34.02 16.28 -19.48
C LEU A 32 32.98 15.18 -19.23
N PHE A 33 33.04 14.50 -18.10
CA PHE A 33 32.05 13.47 -17.73
C PHE A 33 30.67 14.10 -17.50
N GLN A 34 30.59 15.23 -16.81
CA GLN A 34 29.33 15.95 -16.57
C GLN A 34 28.73 16.51 -17.87
N SER A 35 29.53 16.99 -18.82
CA SER A 35 29.01 17.46 -20.12
C SER A 35 28.51 16.32 -21.00
N GLN A 36 29.11 15.12 -20.93
CA GLN A 36 28.67 13.97 -21.70
C GLN A 36 27.40 13.36 -21.12
N THR A 37 27.24 13.31 -19.79
CA THR A 37 26.02 12.85 -19.16
C THR A 37 24.83 13.81 -19.38
N ALA A 38 25.06 15.12 -19.36
CA ALA A 38 24.02 16.11 -19.63
C ALA A 38 23.47 16.02 -21.06
N ILE A 39 24.32 15.70 -22.05
CA ILE A 39 23.88 15.52 -23.44
C ILE A 39 23.09 14.21 -23.61
N LEU A 40 23.44 13.17 -22.88
CA LEU A 40 22.72 11.89 -22.92
C LEU A 40 21.36 12.00 -22.22
N ASP A 41 21.28 12.70 -21.08
CA ASP A 41 20.03 12.94 -20.38
C ASP A 41 19.07 13.86 -21.17
N GLY A 42 19.60 14.88 -21.85
CA GLY A 42 18.78 15.75 -22.71
C GLY A 42 18.19 15.01 -23.91
N ARG A 43 18.97 14.17 -24.60
CA ARG A 43 18.47 13.36 -25.72
C ARG A 43 17.52 12.26 -25.29
N ALA A 44 17.75 11.63 -24.13
CA ALA A 44 16.83 10.66 -23.57
C ALA A 44 15.50 11.33 -23.17
N ALA A 45 15.53 12.51 -22.57
CA ALA A 45 14.34 13.25 -22.19
C ALA A 45 13.49 13.69 -23.40
N GLU A 46 14.12 14.18 -24.49
CA GLU A 46 13.42 14.51 -25.72
C GLU A 46 12.83 13.29 -26.43
N GLN A 47 13.54 12.16 -26.44
CA GLN A 47 13.06 10.94 -27.07
C GLN A 47 11.91 10.28 -26.26
N TYR A 48 11.87 10.52 -24.95
CA TYR A 48 10.77 10.07 -24.08
C TYR A 48 9.58 11.04 -24.06
N SER A 49 9.78 12.33 -24.33
CA SER A 49 8.67 13.29 -24.35
C SER A 49 7.73 13.09 -25.53
N ASP A 50 8.22 12.58 -26.66
CA ASP A 50 7.38 12.24 -27.83
C ASP A 50 6.79 10.84 -27.78
N SER A 51 7.18 10.02 -26.80
CA SER A 51 6.65 8.67 -26.60
C SER A 51 5.37 8.65 -25.76
N VAL A 52 4.45 9.57 -25.99
CA VAL A 52 3.11 9.56 -25.38
C VAL A 52 2.34 8.27 -25.71
N ARG A 53 2.81 7.46 -26.69
CA ARG A 53 2.24 6.17 -27.06
C ARG A 53 2.73 4.97 -26.23
N LEU A 54 3.75 5.15 -25.37
CA LEU A 54 4.30 4.11 -24.51
C LEU A 54 4.19 4.43 -23.01
N GLN A 55 3.49 5.52 -22.63
CA GLN A 55 2.92 5.52 -21.30
C GLN A 55 2.01 4.31 -21.26
N PRO A 56 2.26 3.33 -20.36
CA PRO A 56 1.25 2.33 -20.06
C PRO A 56 0.00 3.18 -19.82
N GLU A 57 -1.12 2.89 -20.51
CA GLU A 57 -2.41 3.46 -20.12
C GLU A 57 -2.34 3.44 -18.61
N GLU A 58 -2.41 4.65 -18.00
CA GLU A 58 -2.36 4.73 -16.54
C GLU A 58 -3.25 3.57 -16.13
N PHE A 59 -2.62 2.56 -15.53
CA PHE A 59 -3.38 1.47 -14.96
C PHE A 59 -4.25 2.20 -13.98
N ARG A 60 -5.42 2.63 -14.45
CA ARG A 60 -6.46 3.19 -13.61
C ARG A 60 -6.77 2.04 -12.70
N VAL A 61 -5.98 1.97 -11.63
CA VAL A 61 -6.37 1.27 -10.43
C VAL A 61 -7.82 1.68 -10.29
N PRO A 62 -8.80 0.77 -10.47
CA PRO A 62 -10.23 1.12 -10.42
C PRO A 62 -10.33 1.95 -9.17
N SER A 63 -10.70 3.22 -9.32
CA SER A 63 -10.41 4.25 -8.34
C SER A 63 -10.73 3.68 -6.97
N LEU A 64 -9.71 3.53 -6.11
CA LEU A 64 -9.86 3.30 -4.68
C LEU A 64 -10.60 4.51 -4.06
N ASN A 65 -11.12 5.39 -4.91
CA ASN A 65 -12.00 6.51 -4.63
C ASN A 65 -13.38 5.98 -4.29
N GLY A 66 -13.45 5.20 -3.21
CA GLY A 66 -14.66 5.05 -2.47
C GLY A 66 -15.07 6.40 -1.87
N PRO A 67 -16.26 6.48 -1.28
CA PRO A 67 -16.75 7.72 -0.69
C PRO A 67 -15.74 8.29 0.31
N GLU A 68 -15.50 9.59 0.22
CA GLU A 68 -14.61 10.29 1.14
C GLU A 68 -15.19 10.27 2.57
N PHE A 69 -14.32 10.13 3.57
CA PHE A 69 -14.72 10.23 4.96
C PHE A 69 -14.79 11.71 5.37
N LEU A 70 -16.01 12.23 5.52
CA LEU A 70 -16.29 13.60 5.96
C LEU A 70 -16.55 13.70 7.48
N GLY A 71 -16.28 12.64 8.25
CA GLY A 71 -16.45 12.63 9.70
C GLY A 71 -15.39 13.47 10.43
N SER A 72 -15.73 13.96 11.60
CA SER A 72 -14.87 14.81 12.46
C SER A 72 -13.94 13.99 13.38
N TYR A 73 -13.99 12.66 13.37
CA TYR A 73 -13.17 11.85 14.25
C TYR A 73 -11.67 11.96 13.92
N SER A 74 -10.86 12.35 14.90
CA SER A 74 -9.39 12.48 14.80
C SER A 74 -8.64 11.70 15.87
N GLY A 75 -9.31 10.75 16.52
CA GLY A 75 -8.75 9.96 17.62
C GLY A 75 -7.78 8.85 17.17
N PRO A 76 -7.21 8.09 18.12
CA PRO A 76 -6.13 7.14 17.87
C PRO A 76 -6.52 6.00 16.90
N TYR A 77 -7.79 5.64 16.82
CA TYR A 77 -8.25 4.56 15.97
C TYR A 77 -8.36 4.92 14.50
N LEU A 78 -8.33 6.22 14.14
CA LEU A 78 -8.43 6.67 12.75
C LEU A 78 -7.31 6.09 11.89
N GLN A 79 -6.06 6.20 12.38
CA GLN A 79 -4.90 5.70 11.64
C GLN A 79 -4.87 4.16 11.60
N MET A 80 -5.30 3.50 12.68
CA MET A 80 -5.41 2.04 12.71
C MET A 80 -6.42 1.55 11.65
N ALA A 81 -7.59 2.19 11.55
CA ALA A 81 -8.59 1.87 10.55
C ALA A 81 -8.11 2.13 9.11
N ARG A 82 -7.38 3.22 8.86
CA ARG A 82 -6.75 3.49 7.55
C ARG A 82 -5.76 2.40 7.18
N SER A 83 -4.91 1.99 8.13
CA SER A 83 -3.91 0.92 7.91
C SER A 83 -4.58 -0.42 7.63
N ALA A 84 -5.64 -0.78 8.37
CA ALA A 84 -6.42 -1.99 8.11
C ALA A 84 -7.08 -1.94 6.72
N ALA A 85 -7.74 -0.83 6.36
CA ALA A 85 -8.33 -0.66 5.03
C ALA A 85 -7.31 -0.82 3.91
N SER A 86 -6.14 -0.18 4.03
CA SER A 86 -5.05 -0.28 3.05
C SER A 86 -4.54 -1.71 2.88
N ARG A 87 -4.36 -2.44 3.98
CA ARG A 87 -3.87 -3.82 3.97
C ARG A 87 -4.78 -4.76 3.20
N TYR A 88 -6.09 -4.54 3.27
CA TYR A 88 -7.08 -5.35 2.55
C TYR A 88 -7.59 -4.72 1.25
N GLY A 89 -6.94 -3.66 0.75
CA GLY A 89 -7.32 -3.01 -0.51
C GLY A 89 -8.74 -2.44 -0.50
N ILE A 90 -9.18 -1.95 0.66
CA ILE A 90 -10.50 -1.32 0.83
C ILE A 90 -10.34 0.20 0.65
N PRO A 91 -11.22 0.88 -0.09
CA PRO A 91 -11.24 2.34 -0.11
C PRO A 91 -11.29 2.90 1.32
N SER A 92 -10.27 3.69 1.70
CA SER A 92 -10.11 4.14 3.09
C SER A 92 -11.35 4.84 3.61
N GLY A 93 -11.92 5.77 2.84
CA GLY A 93 -13.13 6.48 3.22
C GLY A 93 -14.33 5.56 3.45
N LEU A 94 -14.46 4.49 2.67
CA LEU A 94 -15.52 3.50 2.84
C LEU A 94 -15.43 2.81 4.21
N PHE A 95 -14.24 2.34 4.57
CA PHE A 95 -14.04 1.64 5.84
C PHE A 95 -14.18 2.57 7.05
N LEU A 96 -13.69 3.81 6.94
CA LEU A 96 -13.87 4.81 8.00
C LEU A 96 -15.36 5.14 8.24
N ARG A 97 -16.16 5.25 7.16
CA ARG A 97 -17.60 5.45 7.27
C ARG A 97 -18.31 4.23 7.86
N LEU A 98 -17.83 3.02 7.55
CA LEU A 98 -18.31 1.79 8.18
C LEU A 98 -18.08 1.85 9.70
N VAL A 99 -16.85 2.10 10.16
CA VAL A 99 -16.54 2.17 11.59
C VAL A 99 -17.35 3.26 12.29
N GLN A 100 -17.52 4.41 11.65
CA GLN A 100 -18.40 5.49 12.16
C GLN A 100 -19.84 5.02 12.32
N GLN A 101 -20.37 4.27 11.37
CA GLN A 101 -21.74 3.75 11.40
C GLN A 101 -21.93 2.64 12.42
N GLU A 102 -20.93 1.76 12.60
CA GLU A 102 -21.01 0.61 13.49
C GLU A 102 -20.93 0.99 14.97
N SER A 103 -19.98 1.83 15.34
CA SER A 103 -19.69 2.11 16.75
C SER A 103 -19.62 3.58 17.11
N GLY A 104 -19.62 4.49 16.11
CA GLY A 104 -19.27 5.89 16.35
C GLY A 104 -17.86 6.05 16.93
N TRP A 105 -16.94 5.14 16.60
CA TRP A 105 -15.58 5.07 17.12
C TRP A 105 -15.46 4.68 18.60
N ASN A 106 -16.49 4.06 19.17
CA ASN A 106 -16.45 3.53 20.54
C ASN A 106 -15.86 2.11 20.54
N PRO A 107 -14.64 1.89 21.09
CA PRO A 107 -14.01 0.56 21.11
C PRO A 107 -14.70 -0.41 22.06
N ARG A 108 -15.53 0.09 22.98
CA ARG A 108 -16.30 -0.71 23.95
C ARG A 108 -17.76 -0.89 23.57
N ALA A 109 -18.13 -0.53 22.34
CA ALA A 109 -19.51 -0.69 21.88
C ALA A 109 -19.91 -2.18 21.87
N VAL A 110 -21.08 -2.49 22.43
CA VAL A 110 -21.70 -3.81 22.35
C VAL A 110 -23.14 -3.61 21.92
N SER A 111 -23.53 -4.24 20.80
CA SER A 111 -24.90 -4.15 20.31
C SER A 111 -25.84 -5.09 21.09
N PRO A 112 -27.17 -4.86 21.02
CA PRO A 112 -28.15 -5.81 21.61
C PRO A 112 -28.05 -7.24 21.07
N LYS A 113 -27.49 -7.41 19.85
CA LYS A 113 -27.24 -8.72 19.23
C LYS A 113 -25.89 -9.32 19.62
N GLY A 114 -25.09 -8.61 20.43
CA GLY A 114 -23.78 -9.06 20.88
C GLY A 114 -22.62 -8.77 19.94
N ALA A 115 -22.78 -7.88 18.95
CA ALA A 115 -21.67 -7.40 18.14
C ALA A 115 -20.77 -6.47 18.97
N ILE A 116 -19.45 -6.58 18.80
CA ILE A 116 -18.44 -6.00 19.69
C ILE A 116 -17.49 -5.07 18.95
N GLY A 117 -17.16 -3.96 19.60
CA GLY A 117 -16.02 -3.08 19.28
C GLY A 117 -16.26 -2.12 18.12
N LEU A 118 -15.16 -1.58 17.59
CA LEU A 118 -15.14 -0.53 16.57
C LEU A 118 -15.86 -0.92 15.28
N ALA A 119 -15.63 -2.14 14.80
CA ALA A 119 -16.22 -2.68 13.58
C ALA A 119 -17.42 -3.61 13.85
N GLN A 120 -17.91 -3.69 15.10
CA GLN A 120 -19.08 -4.48 15.51
C GLN A 120 -19.03 -5.92 15.02
N LEU A 121 -17.94 -6.62 15.32
CA LEU A 121 -17.82 -8.03 14.96
C LEU A 121 -18.69 -8.91 15.88
N MET A 122 -19.46 -9.80 15.26
CA MET A 122 -20.11 -10.86 16.01
C MET A 122 -19.07 -11.83 16.61
N PRO A 123 -19.26 -12.34 17.83
CA PRO A 123 -18.30 -13.25 18.48
C PRO A 123 -17.95 -14.47 17.63
N GLN A 124 -18.93 -15.01 16.90
CA GLN A 124 -18.70 -16.14 16.00
C GLN A 124 -17.80 -15.73 14.83
N THR A 125 -18.04 -14.56 14.24
CA THR A 125 -17.21 -14.02 13.15
C THR A 125 -15.78 -13.79 13.64
N ALA A 126 -15.60 -13.14 14.80
CA ALA A 126 -14.29 -12.90 15.40
C ALA A 126 -13.52 -14.22 15.64
N ARG A 127 -14.20 -15.26 16.13
CA ARG A 127 -13.61 -16.59 16.31
C ARG A 127 -13.14 -17.21 15.00
N VAL A 128 -13.96 -17.16 13.96
CA VAL A 128 -13.60 -17.70 12.62
C VAL A 128 -12.42 -16.93 12.03
N LEU A 129 -12.37 -15.62 12.27
CA LEU A 129 -11.28 -14.76 11.84
C LEU A 129 -10.02 -14.90 12.72
N GLY A 130 -10.11 -15.53 13.91
CA GLY A 130 -9.00 -15.68 14.85
C GLY A 130 -8.52 -14.34 15.43
N VAL A 131 -9.45 -13.43 15.74
CA VAL A 131 -9.19 -12.12 16.33
C VAL A 131 -9.89 -11.92 17.65
N ASP A 132 -9.28 -11.17 18.58
CA ASP A 132 -9.97 -10.71 19.78
C ASP A 132 -10.85 -9.48 19.44
N PRO A 133 -12.19 -9.61 19.51
CA PRO A 133 -13.07 -8.48 19.20
C PRO A 133 -13.01 -7.35 20.24
N HIS A 134 -12.40 -7.57 21.41
CA HIS A 134 -12.23 -6.56 22.45
C HIS A 134 -10.93 -5.75 22.29
N ASP A 135 -9.95 -6.27 21.55
CA ASP A 135 -8.76 -5.48 21.16
C ASP A 135 -9.10 -4.58 19.97
N PRO A 136 -8.93 -3.26 20.11
CA PRO A 136 -9.29 -2.31 19.04
C PRO A 136 -8.56 -2.54 17.73
N ALA A 137 -7.28 -2.93 17.75
CA ALA A 137 -6.49 -3.15 16.54
C ALA A 137 -6.93 -4.43 15.84
N GLU A 138 -7.11 -5.52 16.59
CA GLU A 138 -7.57 -6.81 16.06
C GLU A 138 -9.03 -6.71 15.57
N ASN A 139 -9.87 -5.94 16.25
CA ASN A 139 -11.25 -5.69 15.84
C ASN A 139 -11.33 -4.97 14.49
N LEU A 140 -10.54 -3.89 14.30
CA LEU A 140 -10.46 -3.19 13.03
C LEU A 140 -9.86 -4.08 11.92
N GLU A 141 -8.84 -4.85 12.23
CA GLU A 141 -8.23 -5.81 11.31
C GLU A 141 -9.23 -6.88 10.87
N GLY A 142 -9.94 -7.47 11.82
CA GLY A 142 -10.99 -8.46 11.56
C GLY A 142 -12.14 -7.90 10.75
N GLY A 143 -12.59 -6.67 11.08
CA GLY A 143 -13.64 -5.97 10.34
C GLY A 143 -13.26 -5.70 8.89
N ALA A 144 -12.04 -5.21 8.65
CA ALA A 144 -11.53 -4.98 7.31
C ALA A 144 -11.42 -6.29 6.52
N ARG A 145 -10.85 -7.34 7.13
CA ARG A 145 -10.75 -8.65 6.49
C ARG A 145 -12.11 -9.24 6.16
N TYR A 146 -13.09 -9.14 7.05
CA TYR A 146 -14.45 -9.62 6.81
C TYR A 146 -15.14 -8.86 5.67
N LEU A 147 -15.01 -7.52 5.64
CA LEU A 147 -15.55 -6.71 4.55
C LEU A 147 -14.89 -7.06 3.21
N ARG A 148 -13.59 -7.30 3.20
CA ARG A 148 -12.87 -7.74 2.00
C ARG A 148 -13.36 -9.10 1.50
N GLN A 149 -13.56 -10.06 2.38
CA GLN A 149 -14.15 -11.37 2.03
C GLN A 149 -15.54 -11.22 1.37
N GLN A 150 -16.37 -10.29 1.86
CA GLN A 150 -17.65 -10.01 1.22
C GLN A 150 -17.48 -9.38 -0.16
N TYR A 151 -16.51 -8.48 -0.31
CA TYR A 151 -16.20 -7.93 -1.63
C TYR A 151 -15.72 -9.00 -2.61
N ASP A 152 -14.84 -9.89 -2.20
CA ASP A 152 -14.34 -10.98 -3.03
C ASP A 152 -15.47 -11.94 -3.48
N ARG A 153 -16.50 -12.11 -2.62
CA ARG A 153 -17.67 -12.94 -2.92
C ARG A 153 -18.63 -12.27 -3.90
N PHE A 154 -18.85 -10.96 -3.78
CA PHE A 154 -19.90 -10.26 -4.55
C PHE A 154 -19.36 -9.32 -5.64
N GLY A 155 -18.06 -9.01 -5.69
CA GLY A 155 -17.42 -8.15 -6.68
C GLY A 155 -17.85 -6.67 -6.62
N ASN A 156 -18.59 -6.26 -5.58
CA ASN A 156 -19.20 -4.94 -5.50
C ASN A 156 -19.29 -4.45 -4.05
N TRP A 157 -18.79 -3.23 -3.77
CA TRP A 157 -18.79 -2.68 -2.42
C TRP A 157 -20.19 -2.47 -1.81
N ARG A 158 -21.20 -2.14 -2.61
CA ARG A 158 -22.57 -2.00 -2.12
C ARG A 158 -23.11 -3.33 -1.60
N LEU A 159 -22.87 -4.41 -2.33
CA LEU A 159 -23.25 -5.77 -1.94
C LEU A 159 -22.41 -6.27 -0.77
N ALA A 160 -21.11 -5.95 -0.74
CA ALA A 160 -20.23 -6.27 0.38
C ALA A 160 -20.72 -5.62 1.69
N LEU A 161 -21.10 -4.35 1.66
CA LEU A 161 -21.69 -3.65 2.81
C LEU A 161 -23.04 -4.25 3.23
N ALA A 162 -23.87 -4.61 2.27
CA ALA A 162 -25.15 -5.28 2.56
C ALA A 162 -24.91 -6.65 3.23
N ALA A 163 -23.91 -7.41 2.76
CA ALA A 163 -23.52 -8.69 3.34
C ALA A 163 -22.88 -8.53 4.72
N TYR A 164 -22.09 -7.48 4.92
CA TYR A 164 -21.52 -7.16 6.24
C TYR A 164 -22.62 -6.97 7.30
N ASN A 165 -23.65 -6.20 6.96
CA ASN A 165 -24.76 -5.86 7.88
C ASN A 165 -25.81 -6.98 8.00
N ALA A 166 -26.25 -7.57 6.89
CA ALA A 166 -27.38 -8.50 6.85
C ALA A 166 -26.96 -9.98 6.74
N GLY A 167 -25.67 -10.26 6.56
CA GLY A 167 -25.14 -11.57 6.24
C GLY A 167 -25.14 -11.86 4.73
N PRO A 168 -24.12 -12.59 4.23
CA PRO A 168 -24.00 -12.92 2.81
C PRO A 168 -25.15 -13.76 2.26
N GLU A 169 -25.73 -14.65 3.06
CA GLU A 169 -26.87 -15.48 2.65
C GLU A 169 -28.12 -14.66 2.35
N ALA A 170 -28.29 -13.50 3.03
CA ALA A 170 -29.39 -12.58 2.74
C ALA A 170 -29.20 -11.91 1.38
N VAL A 171 -27.98 -11.51 1.05
CA VAL A 171 -27.67 -10.91 -0.26
C VAL A 171 -27.87 -11.91 -1.40
N GLU A 172 -27.43 -13.14 -1.23
CA GLU A 172 -27.63 -14.21 -2.22
C GLU A 172 -29.10 -14.53 -2.43
N ARG A 173 -29.86 -14.73 -1.33
CA ARG A 173 -31.28 -15.06 -1.39
C ARG A 173 -32.09 -14.00 -2.13
N HIS A 174 -31.71 -12.73 -2.01
CA HIS A 174 -32.40 -11.62 -2.68
C HIS A 174 -31.76 -11.21 -4.01
N GLY A 175 -30.66 -11.82 -4.42
CA GLY A 175 -29.94 -11.48 -5.65
C GLY A 175 -29.43 -10.02 -5.66
N GLY A 176 -29.22 -9.41 -4.47
CA GLY A 176 -28.83 -8.01 -4.33
C GLY A 176 -28.97 -7.48 -2.90
N VAL A 177 -29.03 -6.16 -2.75
CA VAL A 177 -29.24 -5.56 -1.42
C VAL A 177 -30.63 -5.97 -0.88
N PRO A 178 -30.68 -6.69 0.25
CA PRO A 178 -31.94 -7.15 0.81
C PRO A 178 -32.93 -5.99 1.08
N PRO A 179 -34.25 -6.24 0.98
CA PRO A 179 -35.25 -5.19 1.17
C PRO A 179 -35.45 -4.79 2.65
N TYR A 180 -34.46 -5.03 3.49
CA TYR A 180 -34.48 -4.64 4.88
C TYR A 180 -34.19 -3.14 5.02
N ARG A 181 -35.05 -2.41 5.71
CA ARG A 181 -34.90 -0.97 5.90
C ARG A 181 -33.56 -0.59 6.52
N GLU A 182 -33.10 -1.36 7.51
CA GLU A 182 -31.82 -1.18 8.18
C GLU A 182 -30.67 -1.30 7.18
N THR A 183 -30.60 -2.40 6.43
CA THR A 183 -29.52 -2.69 5.47
C THR A 183 -29.47 -1.69 4.32
N ARG A 184 -30.62 -1.31 3.77
CA ARG A 184 -30.70 -0.28 2.72
C ARG A 184 -30.16 1.07 3.21
N ASN A 185 -30.56 1.46 4.45
CA ASN A 185 -30.06 2.69 5.05
C ASN A 185 -28.54 2.61 5.33
N TYR A 186 -28.07 1.49 5.85
CA TYR A 186 -26.67 1.22 6.11
C TYR A 186 -25.82 1.40 4.84
N VAL A 187 -26.19 0.75 3.74
CA VAL A 187 -25.51 0.87 2.46
C VAL A 187 -25.54 2.31 1.95
N ARG A 188 -26.68 2.99 2.02
CA ARG A 188 -26.80 4.39 1.59
C ARG A 188 -25.92 5.33 2.40
N VAL A 189 -25.84 5.18 3.71
CA VAL A 189 -25.05 6.05 4.59
C VAL A 189 -23.56 5.86 4.34
N ILE A 190 -23.10 4.63 4.14
CA ILE A 190 -21.67 4.33 3.98
C ILE A 190 -21.21 4.55 2.55
N TYR A 191 -21.90 4.01 1.58
CA TYR A 191 -21.47 4.05 0.18
C TYR A 191 -21.87 5.36 -0.51
N GLY A 192 -22.98 5.94 -0.12
CA GLY A 192 -23.62 7.06 -0.81
C GLY A 192 -24.76 6.58 -1.71
N SER A 193 -25.49 7.52 -2.28
CA SER A 193 -26.58 7.28 -3.25
C SER A 193 -26.05 7.02 -4.65
#